data_8bb6a6491b521084c3b47fc30176e56a
#
_entry.id   8bb6a6491b521084c3b47fc30176e56a
#
_cell.length_a   1.000
_cell.length_b   1.000
_cell.length_c   1.000
_cell.angle_alpha   90.00
_cell.angle_beta   90.00
_cell.angle_gamma   90.00
#
_symmetry.space_group_name_H-M   'P 1'
#
loop_
_entity.id
_entity.type
_entity.pdbx_description
1 polymer ?
#
loop_
_entity_poly.entity_id
_entity_poly.type
_entity_poly.pdbx_seq_one_letter_code
_entity_poly.pdbx_strand_id
1 'polypeptide(L)'
;MKVSLIQTNIFWADKKANLINIEKELETLTGKTDLVVLPEMFTTGFCIDQLELAEPMDGETVLTLIRWAKEYNLAITGSFIACENEKIYNRAFFVKPDGEIHTADKRHLFSMGGEDKFFSSGDKRLIINYNSFNICVLVCYDVRFPVWSRNM
;
A
#
# COMPACT_ATOMS: atom_id res chain seq x y z
N MET A 1 16.04 12.63 3.17
CA MET A 1 14.82 11.87 3.46
C MET A 1 15.17 10.65 4.31
N LYS A 2 14.49 10.46 5.43
CA LYS A 2 14.57 9.25 6.28
C LYS A 2 13.38 8.34 5.95
N VAL A 3 13.63 7.04 5.81
CA VAL A 3 12.60 6.05 5.49
C VAL A 3 12.60 4.98 6.57
N SER A 4 11.42 4.69 7.10
CA SER A 4 11.20 3.59 8.05
C SER A 4 10.38 2.48 7.40
N LEU A 5 10.83 1.25 7.56
CA LEU A 5 10.12 0.06 7.11
C LEU A 5 9.43 -0.58 8.31
N ILE A 6 8.12 -0.75 8.25
CA ILE A 6 7.38 -1.49 9.28
C ILE A 6 7.30 -2.96 8.85
N GLN A 7 7.97 -3.80 9.62
CA GLN A 7 7.84 -5.26 9.53
C GLN A 7 7.14 -5.75 10.79
N THR A 8 5.88 -6.11 10.67
CA THR A 8 5.04 -6.50 11.79
C THR A 8 4.28 -7.79 11.49
N ASN A 9 3.72 -8.43 12.51
CA ASN A 9 2.80 -9.53 12.32
C ASN A 9 1.48 -8.99 11.77
N ILE A 10 1.05 -9.53 10.65
CA ILE A 10 -0.25 -9.24 10.06
C ILE A 10 -1.27 -10.28 10.58
N PHE A 11 -2.34 -9.82 11.20
CA PHE A 11 -3.47 -10.65 11.58
C PHE A 11 -4.27 -11.00 10.32
N TRP A 12 -4.33 -12.29 10.01
CA TRP A 12 -4.95 -12.77 8.77
C TRP A 12 -6.42 -12.37 8.69
N ALA A 13 -6.79 -11.66 7.59
CA ALA A 13 -8.14 -11.18 7.31
C ALA A 13 -8.76 -10.26 8.38
N ASP A 14 -8.00 -9.77 9.35
CA ASP A 14 -8.49 -8.90 10.42
C ASP A 14 -8.03 -7.45 10.21
N LYS A 15 -8.77 -6.71 9.38
CA LYS A 15 -8.47 -5.32 9.06
C LYS A 15 -8.37 -4.44 10.31
N LYS A 16 -9.31 -4.60 11.23
CA LYS A 16 -9.37 -3.77 12.44
C LYS A 16 -8.15 -3.98 13.33
N ALA A 17 -7.75 -5.23 13.57
CA ALA A 17 -6.57 -5.53 14.36
C ALA A 17 -5.30 -5.00 13.68
N ASN A 18 -5.19 -5.15 12.35
CA ASN A 18 -4.05 -4.65 11.60
C ASN A 18 -3.96 -3.12 11.61
N LEU A 19 -5.07 -2.40 11.43
CA LEU A 19 -5.09 -0.93 11.51
C LEU A 19 -4.64 -0.47 12.90
N ILE A 20 -5.16 -1.04 13.98
CA ILE A 20 -4.76 -0.70 15.36
C ILE A 20 -3.27 -0.97 15.58
N ASN A 21 -2.76 -2.08 15.06
CA ASN A 21 -1.36 -2.45 15.22
C ASN A 21 -0.43 -1.48 14.48
N ILE A 22 -0.75 -1.13 13.24
CA ILE A 22 0.03 -0.15 12.45
C ILE A 22 -0.02 1.24 13.10
N GLU A 23 -1.16 1.70 13.59
CA GLU A 23 -1.28 3.01 14.23
C GLU A 23 -0.31 3.17 15.40
N LYS A 24 -0.18 2.15 16.26
CA LYS A 24 0.79 2.15 17.37
C LYS A 24 2.24 2.30 16.89
N GLU A 25 2.59 1.66 15.78
CA GLU A 25 3.93 1.79 15.20
C GLU A 25 4.15 3.22 14.65
N LEU A 26 3.15 3.81 13.96
CA LEU A 26 3.22 5.17 13.44
C LEU A 26 3.40 6.21 14.55
N GLU A 27 2.70 6.07 15.67
CA GLU A 27 2.86 6.93 16.84
C GLU A 27 4.33 6.99 17.29
N THR A 28 5.02 5.86 17.29
CA THR A 28 6.44 5.79 17.70
C THR A 28 7.39 6.45 16.71
N LEU A 29 6.98 6.60 15.44
CA LEU A 29 7.79 7.13 14.34
C LEU A 29 7.59 8.63 14.10
N THR A 30 6.61 9.25 14.75
CA THR A 30 6.31 10.68 14.61
C THR A 30 7.54 11.54 14.91
N GLY A 31 7.88 12.43 13.96
CA GLY A 31 9.06 13.31 14.04
C GLY A 31 10.42 12.61 13.84
N LYS A 32 10.44 11.30 13.59
CA LYS A 32 11.69 10.52 13.43
C LYS A 32 11.98 10.12 11.99
N THR A 33 10.96 10.11 11.13
CA THR A 33 11.04 9.66 9.73
C THR A 33 10.23 10.57 8.82
N ASP A 34 10.52 10.57 7.53
CA ASP A 34 9.77 11.33 6.52
C ASP A 34 8.78 10.44 5.77
N LEU A 35 9.10 9.16 5.61
CA LEU A 35 8.32 8.17 4.87
C LEU A 35 8.27 6.86 5.64
N VAL A 36 7.06 6.30 5.75
CA VAL A 36 6.83 4.96 6.30
C VAL A 36 6.41 4.02 5.17
N VAL A 37 7.03 2.85 5.10
CA VAL A 37 6.67 1.79 4.16
C VAL A 37 6.00 0.65 4.91
N LEU A 38 4.75 0.38 4.57
CA LEU A 38 3.94 -0.70 5.10
C LEU A 38 4.08 -1.97 4.26
N PRO A 39 3.77 -3.16 4.81
CA PRO A 39 3.75 -4.41 4.06
C PRO A 39 2.74 -4.42 2.90
N GLU A 40 2.93 -5.36 1.97
CA GLU A 40 1.91 -5.71 0.97
C GLU A 40 0.62 -6.15 1.67
N MET A 41 -0.55 -5.65 1.19
CA MET A 41 -1.87 -5.96 1.76
C MET A 41 -1.89 -5.82 3.29
N PHE A 42 -1.37 -4.69 3.79
CA PHE A 42 -1.08 -4.48 5.21
C PHE A 42 -2.32 -4.60 6.12
N THR A 43 -3.51 -4.42 5.57
CA THR A 43 -4.77 -4.50 6.33
C THR A 43 -5.28 -5.93 6.49
N THR A 44 -4.89 -6.86 5.61
CA THR A 44 -5.52 -8.19 5.53
C THR A 44 -4.53 -9.35 5.53
N GLY A 45 -3.28 -9.10 5.13
CA GLY A 45 -2.39 -10.14 4.65
C GLY A 45 -2.78 -10.60 3.24
N PHE A 46 -2.06 -11.57 2.70
CA PHE A 46 -2.24 -12.07 1.34
C PHE A 46 -3.47 -12.98 1.20
N CYS A 47 -4.67 -12.45 1.58
CA CYS A 47 -5.98 -13.13 1.56
C CYS A 47 -6.65 -12.96 0.19
N ILE A 48 -6.06 -13.51 -0.85
CA ILE A 48 -6.49 -13.26 -2.24
C ILE A 48 -7.85 -13.85 -2.59
N ASP A 49 -8.33 -14.82 -1.87
CA ASP A 49 -9.61 -15.52 -2.06
C ASP A 49 -10.77 -14.93 -1.25
N GLN A 50 -10.50 -13.94 -0.39
CA GLN A 50 -11.52 -13.27 0.43
C GLN A 50 -11.87 -11.91 -0.16
N LEU A 51 -12.61 -11.92 -1.27
CA LEU A 51 -12.91 -10.73 -2.06
C LEU A 51 -13.79 -9.70 -1.35
N GLU A 52 -14.51 -10.11 -0.32
CA GLU A 52 -15.32 -9.24 0.56
C GLU A 52 -14.47 -8.30 1.40
N LEU A 53 -13.15 -8.55 1.50
CA LEU A 53 -12.21 -7.65 2.18
C LEU A 53 -11.78 -6.46 1.31
N ALA A 54 -12.11 -6.48 0.01
CA ALA A 54 -11.76 -5.39 -0.89
C ALA A 54 -12.56 -4.11 -0.57
N GLU A 55 -11.88 -2.98 -0.63
CA GLU A 55 -12.47 -1.68 -0.30
C GLU A 55 -12.43 -0.72 -1.50
N PRO A 56 -13.46 0.11 -1.67
CA PRO A 56 -13.41 1.22 -2.61
C PRO A 56 -12.46 2.32 -2.12
N MET A 57 -12.17 3.30 -2.97
CA MET A 57 -11.25 4.41 -2.64
C MET A 57 -11.77 5.38 -1.57
N ASP A 58 -13.03 5.30 -1.21
CA ASP A 58 -13.66 6.00 -0.08
C ASP A 58 -13.87 5.09 1.15
N GLY A 59 -13.24 3.91 1.14
CA GLY A 59 -13.31 2.93 2.23
C GLY A 59 -12.49 3.30 3.47
N GLU A 60 -12.68 2.52 4.54
CA GLU A 60 -12.07 2.75 5.85
C GLU A 60 -10.54 2.83 5.77
N THR A 61 -9.92 1.95 4.99
CA THR A 61 -8.45 1.92 4.84
C THR A 61 -7.91 3.25 4.30
N VAL A 62 -8.50 3.77 3.22
CA VAL A 62 -8.04 5.02 2.59
C VAL A 62 -8.26 6.22 3.52
N LEU A 63 -9.43 6.32 4.13
CA LEU A 63 -9.75 7.39 5.08
C LEU A 63 -8.80 7.37 6.29
N THR A 64 -8.47 6.19 6.78
CA THR A 64 -7.53 6.01 7.89
C THR A 64 -6.10 6.41 7.49
N LEU A 65 -5.64 6.00 6.30
CA LEU A 65 -4.32 6.39 5.78
C LEU A 65 -4.18 7.91 5.64
N ILE A 66 -5.21 8.59 5.12
CA ILE A 66 -5.23 10.05 4.98
C ILE A 66 -5.21 10.72 6.36
N ARG A 67 -5.97 10.20 7.32
CA ARG A 67 -5.98 10.68 8.70
C ARG A 67 -4.59 10.54 9.32
N TRP A 68 -3.98 9.36 9.26
CA TRP A 68 -2.65 9.11 9.82
C TRP A 68 -1.56 9.99 9.20
N ALA A 69 -1.56 10.14 7.86
CA ALA A 69 -0.59 10.97 7.19
C ALA A 69 -0.60 12.41 7.69
N LYS A 70 -1.80 12.97 7.91
CA LYS A 70 -2.00 14.33 8.45
C LYS A 70 -1.65 14.42 9.92
N GLU A 71 -2.16 13.50 10.72
CA GLU A 71 -2.02 13.51 12.18
C GLU A 71 -0.57 13.34 12.63
N TYR A 72 0.14 12.40 12.02
CA TYR A 72 1.54 12.10 12.35
C TYR A 72 2.55 12.88 11.50
N ASN A 73 2.07 13.68 10.53
CA ASN A 73 2.88 14.43 9.57
C ASN A 73 3.92 13.54 8.88
N LEU A 74 3.49 12.39 8.35
CA LEU A 74 4.31 11.35 7.71
C LEU A 74 3.77 11.05 6.31
N ALA A 75 4.66 10.83 5.34
CA ALA A 75 4.26 10.13 4.13
C ALA A 75 4.14 8.62 4.42
N ILE A 76 3.15 7.96 3.83
CA ILE A 76 2.90 6.53 4.06
C ILE A 76 2.70 5.85 2.71
N THR A 77 3.34 4.70 2.49
CA THR A 77 3.19 3.88 1.29
C THR A 77 3.07 2.40 1.64
N GLY A 78 2.39 1.65 0.80
CA GLY A 78 2.14 0.20 0.94
C GLY A 78 1.14 -0.27 -0.10
N SER A 79 0.43 -1.35 0.18
CA SER A 79 -0.71 -1.78 -0.66
C SER A 79 -1.85 -2.36 0.17
N PHE A 80 -3.05 -2.38 -0.41
CA PHE A 80 -4.26 -2.98 0.17
C PHE A 80 -5.12 -3.62 -0.93
N ILE A 81 -6.12 -4.40 -0.54
CA ILE A 81 -7.08 -4.99 -1.48
C ILE A 81 -8.13 -3.94 -1.81
N ALA A 82 -8.14 -3.47 -3.05
CA ALA A 82 -9.07 -2.46 -3.54
C ALA A 82 -10.10 -3.04 -4.50
N CYS A 83 -11.30 -2.47 -4.51
CA CYS A 83 -12.31 -2.75 -5.53
C CYS A 83 -12.67 -1.50 -6.32
N GLU A 84 -12.80 -1.65 -7.64
CA GLU A 84 -13.22 -0.59 -8.54
C GLU A 84 -13.79 -1.19 -9.82
N ASN A 85 -14.96 -0.71 -10.27
CA ASN A 85 -15.64 -1.18 -11.49
C ASN A 85 -15.74 -2.71 -11.57
N GLU A 86 -16.22 -3.34 -10.50
CA GLU A 86 -16.42 -4.80 -10.37
C GLU A 86 -15.12 -5.63 -10.46
N LYS A 87 -13.96 -4.98 -10.35
CA LYS A 87 -12.66 -5.64 -10.35
C LYS A 87 -11.96 -5.45 -9.01
N ILE A 88 -11.13 -6.43 -8.67
CA ILE A 88 -10.32 -6.43 -7.45
C ILE A 88 -8.86 -6.24 -7.82
N TYR A 89 -8.15 -5.45 -7.03
CA TYR A 89 -6.77 -5.09 -7.26
C TYR A 89 -5.93 -5.17 -5.98
N ASN A 90 -4.68 -5.52 -6.13
CA ASN A 90 -3.64 -5.23 -5.13
C ASN A 90 -3.15 -3.80 -5.41
N ARG A 91 -3.73 -2.82 -4.72
CA ARG A 91 -3.53 -1.40 -4.99
C ARG A 91 -2.42 -0.82 -4.14
N ALA A 92 -1.34 -0.43 -4.79
CA ALA A 92 -0.30 0.38 -4.18
C ALA A 92 -0.84 1.79 -3.92
N PHE A 93 -0.39 2.40 -2.84
CA PHE A 93 -0.70 3.78 -2.50
C PHE A 93 0.55 4.54 -2.03
N PHE A 94 0.50 5.85 -2.18
CA PHE A 94 1.41 6.80 -1.54
C PHE A 94 0.57 7.98 -1.05
N VAL A 95 0.53 8.18 0.26
CA VAL A 95 -0.19 9.29 0.89
C VAL A 95 0.83 10.29 1.43
N LYS A 96 0.70 11.56 1.04
CA LYS A 96 1.54 12.65 1.54
C LYS A 96 1.03 13.20 2.87
N PRO A 97 1.84 13.94 3.64
CA PRO A 97 1.42 14.51 4.93
C PRO A 97 0.23 15.49 4.83
N ASP A 98 -0.01 16.09 3.67
CA ASP A 98 -1.19 16.93 3.42
C ASP A 98 -2.47 16.12 3.14
N GLY A 99 -2.34 14.79 3.00
CA GLY A 99 -3.43 13.87 2.70
C GLY A 99 -3.66 13.62 1.21
N GLU A 100 -2.83 14.21 0.32
CA GLU A 100 -2.87 13.85 -1.09
C GLU A 100 -2.50 12.38 -1.27
N ILE A 101 -3.37 11.60 -1.91
CA ILE A 101 -3.16 10.17 -2.17
C ILE A 101 -2.95 9.91 -3.66
N HIS A 102 -1.94 9.11 -3.97
CA HIS A 102 -1.65 8.61 -5.30
C HIS A 102 -1.69 7.09 -5.28
N THR A 103 -2.23 6.47 -6.33
CA THR A 103 -2.38 5.02 -6.40
C THR A 103 -2.02 4.46 -7.76
N ALA A 104 -1.62 3.19 -7.78
CA ALA A 104 -1.56 2.36 -8.98
C ALA A 104 -1.75 0.89 -8.59
N ASP A 105 -2.28 0.09 -9.51
CA ASP A 105 -2.51 -1.31 -9.25
C ASP A 105 -1.27 -2.14 -9.63
N LYS A 106 -0.97 -3.17 -8.85
CA LYS A 106 0.13 -4.10 -9.07
C LYS A 106 0.11 -4.63 -10.49
N ARG A 107 1.25 -4.50 -11.18
CA ARG A 107 1.36 -4.91 -12.59
C ARG A 107 1.51 -6.41 -12.74
N HIS A 108 2.40 -7.02 -11.96
CA HIS A 108 2.74 -8.43 -12.09
C HIS A 108 2.14 -9.20 -10.92
N LEU A 109 1.02 -9.86 -11.19
CA LEU A 109 0.34 -10.70 -10.21
C LEU A 109 1.15 -11.97 -9.96
N PHE A 110 1.15 -12.44 -8.72
CA PHE A 110 1.87 -13.64 -8.32
C PHE A 110 1.05 -14.90 -8.67
N SER A 111 1.12 -15.33 -9.93
CA SER A 111 0.35 -16.46 -10.48
C SER A 111 0.65 -17.77 -9.77
N MET A 112 1.89 -17.98 -9.30
CA MET A 112 2.23 -19.17 -8.50
C MET A 112 1.47 -19.24 -7.18
N GLY A 113 1.07 -18.08 -6.63
CA GLY A 113 0.19 -17.96 -5.47
C GLY A 113 -1.29 -17.90 -5.83
N GLY A 114 -1.63 -17.88 -7.14
CA GLY A 114 -3.02 -17.83 -7.60
C GLY A 114 -3.65 -16.43 -7.62
N GLU A 115 -2.86 -15.36 -7.43
CA GLU A 115 -3.35 -13.98 -7.37
C GLU A 115 -4.08 -13.57 -8.65
N ASP A 116 -3.63 -14.03 -9.80
CA ASP A 116 -4.21 -13.77 -11.13
C ASP A 116 -5.58 -14.40 -11.37
N LYS A 117 -6.02 -15.32 -10.50
CA LYS A 117 -7.35 -15.92 -10.57
C LYS A 117 -8.44 -15.00 -9.98
N PHE A 118 -8.05 -14.09 -9.11
CA PHE A 118 -8.95 -13.27 -8.33
C PHE A 118 -8.77 -11.78 -8.60
N PHE A 119 -7.55 -11.35 -8.90
CA PHE A 119 -7.20 -9.94 -9.04
C PHE A 119 -6.92 -9.56 -10.49
N SER A 120 -7.16 -8.31 -10.80
CA SER A 120 -6.81 -7.69 -12.08
C SER A 120 -5.45 -7.00 -11.98
N SER A 121 -4.66 -7.08 -13.04
CA SER A 121 -3.37 -6.37 -13.12
C SER A 121 -3.55 -4.91 -13.52
N GLY A 122 -2.68 -4.05 -12.98
CA GLY A 122 -2.56 -2.66 -13.40
C GLY A 122 -1.72 -2.49 -14.67
N ASP A 123 -1.69 -1.28 -15.18
CA ASP A 123 -0.93 -0.88 -16.37
C ASP A 123 -0.08 0.38 -16.16
N LYS A 124 -0.17 1.01 -14.99
CA LYS A 124 0.51 2.25 -14.63
C LYS A 124 1.55 2.04 -13.54
N ARG A 125 2.61 2.86 -13.58
CA ARG A 125 3.58 2.95 -12.48
C ARG A 125 3.15 4.03 -11.49
N LEU A 126 3.33 3.75 -10.20
CA LEU A 126 3.21 4.76 -9.16
C LEU A 126 4.56 5.44 -8.97
N ILE A 127 4.73 6.60 -9.58
CA ILE A 127 5.95 7.42 -9.47
C ILE A 127 5.57 8.76 -8.85
N ILE A 128 6.16 9.07 -7.69
CA ILE A 128 5.85 10.25 -6.90
C ILE A 128 7.12 11.07 -6.69
N ASN A 129 7.04 12.38 -6.89
CA ASN A 129 8.06 13.29 -6.41
C ASN A 129 7.75 13.67 -4.97
N TYR A 130 8.66 13.30 -4.05
CA TYR A 130 8.54 13.61 -2.64
C TYR A 130 9.92 13.89 -2.04
N ASN A 131 10.05 15.01 -1.28
CA ASN A 131 11.31 15.46 -0.68
C ASN A 131 12.50 15.44 -1.66
N SER A 132 12.30 15.93 -2.87
CA SER A 132 13.29 15.98 -3.98
C SER A 132 13.73 14.62 -4.52
N PHE A 133 13.03 13.54 -4.19
CA PHE A 133 13.25 12.21 -4.75
C PHE A 133 12.09 11.79 -5.65
N ASN A 134 12.41 11.12 -6.76
CA ASN A 134 11.42 10.40 -7.53
C ASN A 134 11.33 8.96 -6.98
N ILE A 135 10.21 8.64 -6.37
CA ILE A 135 9.96 7.36 -5.70
C ILE A 135 9.05 6.53 -6.59
N CYS A 136 9.50 5.34 -6.97
CA CYS A 136 8.65 4.35 -7.65
C CYS A 136 8.23 3.30 -6.64
N VAL A 137 6.91 3.14 -6.46
CA VAL A 137 6.35 2.11 -5.59
C VAL A 137 6.10 0.84 -6.40
N LEU A 138 6.67 -0.25 -5.96
CA LEU A 138 6.49 -1.59 -6.53
C LEU A 138 5.90 -2.51 -5.47
N VAL A 139 5.00 -3.41 -5.89
CA VAL A 139 4.36 -4.36 -4.97
C VAL A 139 4.95 -5.75 -5.16
N CYS A 140 5.70 -6.22 -4.15
CA CYS A 140 6.18 -7.59 -4.01
C CYS A 140 6.75 -8.18 -5.32
N TYR A 141 5.96 -8.98 -6.05
CA TYR A 141 6.40 -9.70 -7.26
C TYR A 141 6.84 -8.78 -8.40
N ASP A 142 6.41 -7.51 -8.42
CA ASP A 142 6.88 -6.52 -9.41
C ASP A 142 8.41 -6.39 -9.43
N VAL A 143 9.08 -6.62 -8.30
CA VAL A 143 10.56 -6.53 -8.19
C VAL A 143 11.28 -7.56 -9.07
N ARG A 144 10.60 -8.65 -9.46
CA ARG A 144 11.17 -9.68 -10.35
C ARG A 144 11.23 -9.25 -11.82
N PHE A 145 10.66 -8.09 -12.15
CA PHE A 145 10.57 -7.57 -13.51
C PHE A 145 11.37 -6.27 -13.66
N PRO A 146 12.72 -6.33 -13.79
CA PRO A 146 13.58 -5.15 -13.80
C PRO A 146 13.27 -4.19 -14.96
N VAL A 147 12.71 -4.65 -16.06
CA VAL A 147 12.24 -3.78 -17.15
C VAL A 147 11.11 -2.86 -16.70
N TRP A 148 10.29 -3.30 -15.74
CA TRP A 148 9.22 -2.50 -15.15
C TRP A 148 9.74 -1.47 -14.15
N SER A 149 10.77 -1.81 -13.38
CA SER A 149 11.30 -0.98 -12.28
C SER A 149 12.39 0.00 -12.70
N ARG A 150 13.09 -0.23 -13.83
CA ARG A 150 14.18 0.65 -14.25
C ARG A 150 13.69 2.01 -14.75
N ASN A 151 14.53 3.01 -14.59
CA ASN A 151 14.31 4.33 -15.17
C ASN A 151 14.19 4.24 -16.70
N MET A 152 13.27 5.00 -17.25
CA MET A 152 13.12 5.24 -18.69
C MET A 152 13.42 6.69 -18.99
#